data_e303ff6b5cf51754b53b8171528aaf65
#
_entry.id   e303ff6b5cf51754b53b8171528aaf65
#
_cell.length_a   1.000
_cell.length_b   1.000
_cell.length_c   1.000
_cell.angle_alpha   90.00
_cell.angle_beta   90.00
_cell.angle_gamma   90.00
#
_symmetry.space_group_name_H-M   'P 1'
#
loop_
_entity.id
_entity.type
_entity.pdbx_description
1 polymer ?
#
loop_
_entity_poly.entity_id
_entity_poly.type
_entity_poly.pdbx_seq_one_letter_code
_entity_poly.pdbx_strand_id
1 'polypeptide(L)'
;AASKLEVSMPAVVEVESGDTARIECNFDIPGNGSYTYINWFIIDRNNRVRLYHITGSEILEENTDYKGRLSVGEDKALSISRVTMQDAKTFVCQVRVGGHGMGENRTELRVYKVPEAPEITAKSGGISVQSSEVPQIAQCVSRNAFPAPNITWHKNDEQLEESGEVKIMFTRTRESSGLYTVTSTLYAHVTREDRNSFYHCTVHYWLRGQRRAVESQRVNVTIFYPAEHVNLQVVPSSALVKEGDDVKLICEADGNPAPVFSFYKRELEDNWQDLSPLADTYSGVLNLHDVNKSSSGLYRCQTLDLDDMRQLEKDVELVVNYIEGVSVTMEPSSPLQEGDSVRLSCDAYSPVALDYQWRDAKGKKVAEGNQLFLSNLTFETSSNFSCKVIAPSVPGLEQSKQVAVAVQGKPRIVAISSPLYVRQDEVVNLTCKAIAFPRASVHWNVNGTAHEYVENQHIASNLTVRVNHDLLRAGAMCRVSNALGVIEEHIQLLDQKTPESKGVIIVAIIVCILVVAVLGSVIYFLHKKGKIPCGRTGKQDITKPEARKDKIVVDVKSDKLSEEAGLLQGANGEKRPAADQ
;
A
#
# COMPACT_ATOMS: atom_id res chain seq x y z
N ALA A 1 8.61 0.86 100.70
CA ALA A 1 9.38 1.35 99.57
C ALA A 1 8.41 2.11 98.64
N ALA A 2 8.57 3.44 98.57
CA ALA A 2 7.78 4.25 97.64
C ALA A 2 8.06 3.73 96.21
N SER A 3 6.99 3.32 95.49
CA SER A 3 7.16 2.89 94.10
C SER A 3 7.67 4.08 93.28
N LYS A 4 8.83 3.90 92.67
CA LYS A 4 9.42 4.90 91.77
C LYS A 4 8.47 5.15 90.61
N LEU A 5 8.17 6.43 90.29
CA LEU A 5 7.37 6.79 89.15
C LEU A 5 8.01 6.27 87.88
N GLU A 6 7.26 5.49 87.12
CA GLU A 6 7.69 4.92 85.89
C GLU A 6 7.07 5.67 84.69
N VAL A 7 7.93 6.14 83.77
CA VAL A 7 7.53 6.82 82.55
C VAL A 7 7.85 5.89 81.37
N SER A 8 6.80 5.62 80.60
CA SER A 8 6.90 4.77 79.42
C SER A 8 6.92 5.62 78.15
N MET A 9 7.92 5.42 77.36
CA MET A 9 8.07 6.05 76.04
C MET A 9 8.55 5.03 75.01
N PRO A 10 8.16 5.16 73.74
CA PRO A 10 8.74 4.35 72.70
C PRO A 10 10.24 4.62 72.60
N ALA A 11 11.07 3.58 72.46
CA ALA A 11 12.51 3.73 72.37
C ALA A 11 12.91 4.53 71.12
N VAL A 12 12.21 4.34 70.03
CA VAL A 12 12.46 4.98 68.72
C VAL A 12 11.13 5.41 68.12
N VAL A 13 11.08 6.59 67.58
CA VAL A 13 9.99 7.09 66.71
C VAL A 13 10.61 7.40 65.34
N GLU A 14 10.07 6.81 64.33
CA GLU A 14 10.49 7.05 62.94
C GLU A 14 9.48 7.96 62.26
N VAL A 15 9.96 8.99 61.54
CA VAL A 15 9.14 9.96 60.85
C VAL A 15 9.79 10.34 59.55
N GLU A 16 8.97 10.57 58.52
CA GLU A 16 9.47 11.07 57.25
C GLU A 16 9.73 12.58 57.31
N SER A 17 10.85 13.03 56.71
CA SER A 17 11.18 14.45 56.59
C SER A 17 10.04 15.24 55.95
N GLY A 18 9.60 16.30 56.59
CA GLY A 18 8.47 17.12 56.16
C GLY A 18 7.16 16.81 56.89
N ASP A 19 7.03 15.64 57.48
CA ASP A 19 5.84 15.23 58.25
C ASP A 19 5.90 15.72 59.69
N THR A 20 4.86 15.41 60.45
CA THR A 20 4.78 15.70 61.88
C THR A 20 5.12 14.47 62.70
N ALA A 21 6.08 14.60 63.56
CA ALA A 21 6.43 13.57 64.52
C ALA A 21 5.60 13.74 65.78
N ARG A 22 5.11 12.64 66.33
CA ARG A 22 4.41 12.60 67.60
C ARG A 22 5.13 11.67 68.54
N ILE A 23 5.54 12.19 69.70
CA ILE A 23 6.28 11.46 70.73
C ILE A 23 5.40 11.36 71.98
N GLU A 24 5.05 10.15 72.34
CA GLU A 24 4.21 9.87 73.48
C GLU A 24 5.02 9.83 74.77
N CYS A 25 4.41 10.31 75.82
CA CYS A 25 4.91 10.20 77.18
C CYS A 25 3.80 9.66 78.10
N ASN A 26 3.87 8.39 78.43
CA ASN A 26 2.87 7.71 79.22
C ASN A 26 3.38 7.44 80.62
N PHE A 27 2.55 7.73 81.60
CA PHE A 27 2.88 7.47 83.01
C PHE A 27 1.61 7.24 83.79
N ASP A 28 1.69 6.41 84.84
CA ASP A 28 0.59 6.16 85.75
C ASP A 28 0.92 6.80 87.10
N ILE A 29 -0.09 7.54 87.63
CA ILE A 29 0.04 8.17 88.90
C ILE A 29 -0.68 7.29 89.92
N PRO A 30 0.04 6.73 90.90
CA PRO A 30 -0.60 5.95 91.97
C PRO A 30 -1.59 6.77 92.76
N GLY A 31 -2.81 6.25 92.96
CA GLY A 31 -3.78 6.85 93.90
C GLY A 31 -4.54 8.05 93.34
N ASN A 32 -4.85 8.15 92.07
CA ASN A 32 -5.55 9.24 91.43
C ASN A 32 -5.04 10.67 91.72
N GLY A 33 -3.74 10.78 91.96
CA GLY A 33 -3.01 12.04 92.06
C GLY A 33 -2.86 12.79 90.72
N SER A 34 -2.46 14.05 90.79
CA SER A 34 -2.07 14.84 89.66
C SER A 34 -0.54 14.99 89.66
N TYR A 35 0.04 15.20 88.41
CA TYR A 35 1.43 15.52 88.33
C TYR A 35 1.75 16.94 88.79
N THR A 36 2.94 17.19 89.33
CA THR A 36 3.43 18.51 89.72
C THR A 36 3.91 19.30 88.50
N TYR A 37 4.73 18.68 87.68
CA TYR A 37 5.12 19.25 86.39
C TYR A 37 5.52 18.15 85.42
N ILE A 38 5.47 18.50 84.13
CA ILE A 38 6.06 17.72 83.05
C ILE A 38 7.02 18.63 82.28
N ASN A 39 8.24 18.15 82.05
CA ASN A 39 9.23 18.83 81.22
C ASN A 39 9.52 17.99 80.00
N TRP A 40 9.49 18.65 78.85
CA TRP A 40 10.04 18.10 77.64
C TRP A 40 11.40 18.70 77.37
N PHE A 41 12.40 17.84 77.17
CA PHE A 41 13.77 18.22 76.82
C PHE A 41 14.18 17.62 75.49
N ILE A 42 15.10 18.30 74.84
CA ILE A 42 15.85 17.77 73.73
C ILE A 42 17.33 17.67 74.12
N ILE A 43 17.97 16.59 73.72
CA ILE A 43 19.41 16.43 73.92
C ILE A 43 20.12 16.82 72.61
N ASP A 44 20.83 17.93 72.67
CA ASP A 44 21.65 18.44 71.56
C ASP A 44 23.09 18.51 71.99
N ARG A 45 23.96 17.74 71.29
CA ARG A 45 25.41 17.68 71.57
C ARG A 45 25.73 17.47 73.04
N ASN A 46 25.06 16.52 73.69
CA ASN A 46 25.15 16.19 75.11
C ASN A 46 24.60 17.28 76.05
N ASN A 47 24.04 18.34 75.54
CA ASN A 47 23.37 19.34 76.33
C ASN A 47 21.87 19.09 76.34
N ARG A 48 21.27 19.20 77.53
CA ARG A 48 19.80 19.08 77.71
C ARG A 48 19.20 20.48 77.64
N VAL A 49 18.34 20.69 76.65
CA VAL A 49 17.61 21.96 76.46
C VAL A 49 16.12 21.71 76.69
N ARG A 50 15.51 22.50 77.58
CA ARG A 50 14.09 22.40 77.84
C ARG A 50 13.27 23.03 76.72
N LEU A 51 12.23 22.32 76.27
CA LEU A 51 11.31 22.77 75.22
C LEU A 51 10.00 23.26 75.83
N TYR A 52 9.44 22.49 76.76
CA TYR A 52 8.21 22.79 77.45
C TYR A 52 8.33 22.55 78.96
N HIS A 53 7.65 23.39 79.73
CA HIS A 53 7.35 23.21 81.14
C HIS A 53 5.84 23.26 81.32
N ILE A 54 5.23 22.18 81.79
CA ILE A 54 3.80 22.02 81.93
C ILE A 54 3.47 21.85 83.41
N THR A 55 2.67 22.75 83.96
CA THR A 55 2.09 22.67 85.30
C THR A 55 0.60 22.69 85.14
N GLY A 56 -0.12 21.85 85.79
CA GLY A 56 -1.61 21.84 85.87
C GLY A 56 -2.32 22.44 84.65
N SER A 57 -2.57 23.72 84.71
CA SER A 57 -3.25 24.47 83.64
C SER A 57 -2.37 25.34 82.78
N GLU A 58 -1.06 25.45 83.09
CA GLU A 58 -0.13 26.32 82.36
C GLU A 58 0.83 25.51 81.55
N ILE A 59 0.97 25.88 80.29
CA ILE A 59 1.91 25.31 79.35
C ILE A 59 2.89 26.44 78.94
N LEU A 60 4.14 26.35 79.39
CA LEU A 60 5.18 27.30 79.04
C LEU A 60 6.03 26.69 77.90
N GLU A 61 6.04 27.31 76.76
CA GLU A 61 6.97 26.99 75.66
C GLU A 61 8.23 27.86 75.81
N GLU A 62 9.35 27.19 75.88
CA GLU A 62 10.65 27.89 75.97
C GLU A 62 11.03 28.50 74.61
N ASN A 63 11.79 29.58 74.66
CA ASN A 63 12.25 30.27 73.45
C ASN A 63 13.49 29.55 72.92
N THR A 64 13.26 28.55 72.08
CA THR A 64 14.27 27.75 71.39
C THR A 64 14.07 27.83 69.88
N ASP A 65 15.01 27.24 69.12
CA ASP A 65 14.91 27.14 67.67
C ASP A 65 13.69 26.33 67.21
N TYR A 66 13.06 25.60 68.10
CA TYR A 66 11.85 24.81 67.87
C TYR A 66 10.55 25.58 68.04
N LYS A 67 10.62 26.80 68.54
CA LYS A 67 9.41 27.59 68.83
C LYS A 67 8.59 27.82 67.58
N GLY A 68 7.30 27.56 67.70
CA GLY A 68 6.35 27.66 66.61
C GLY A 68 6.21 26.40 65.75
N ARG A 69 7.06 25.40 65.97
CA ARG A 69 6.94 24.09 65.36
C ARG A 69 6.45 22.99 66.29
N LEU A 70 6.43 23.28 67.58
CA LEU A 70 6.03 22.33 68.61
C LEU A 70 4.60 22.55 69.05
N SER A 71 3.96 21.47 69.46
CA SER A 71 2.66 21.49 70.15
C SER A 71 2.60 20.33 71.14
N VAL A 72 1.84 20.51 72.23
CA VAL A 72 1.59 19.48 73.24
C VAL A 72 0.10 19.21 73.25
N GLY A 73 -0.28 17.95 73.00
CA GLY A 73 -1.67 17.51 73.02
C GLY A 73 -2.23 17.38 74.44
N GLU A 74 -3.50 17.11 74.57
CA GLU A 74 -4.16 16.85 75.85
C GLU A 74 -3.57 15.64 76.60
N ASP A 75 -3.10 14.65 75.85
CA ASP A 75 -2.39 13.46 76.32
C ASP A 75 -0.93 13.72 76.70
N LYS A 76 -0.48 14.98 76.64
CA LYS A 76 0.88 15.44 76.93
C LYS A 76 1.91 14.93 75.93
N ALA A 77 1.52 14.35 74.80
CA ALA A 77 2.40 13.98 73.71
C ALA A 77 3.00 15.22 73.02
N LEU A 78 4.28 15.18 72.71
CA LEU A 78 4.98 16.23 71.96
C LEU A 78 4.84 15.98 70.46
N SER A 79 4.37 16.99 69.74
CA SER A 79 4.31 16.96 68.31
C SER A 79 5.26 18.00 67.69
N ILE A 80 6.01 17.58 66.72
CA ILE A 80 6.99 18.41 65.98
C ILE A 80 6.56 18.46 64.53
N SER A 81 6.17 19.63 64.03
CA SER A 81 5.76 19.80 62.65
C SER A 81 6.94 20.05 61.73
N ARG A 82 6.78 19.67 60.47
CA ARG A 82 7.77 19.90 59.38
C ARG A 82 9.18 19.42 59.81
N VAL A 83 9.26 18.17 60.23
CA VAL A 83 10.50 17.56 60.70
C VAL A 83 11.55 17.59 59.63
N THR A 84 12.76 17.95 60.02
CA THR A 84 13.96 17.94 59.16
C THR A 84 15.01 16.98 59.71
N MET A 85 16.07 16.77 58.97
CA MET A 85 17.18 15.90 59.38
C MET A 85 17.87 16.39 60.64
N GLN A 86 17.83 17.72 60.93
CA GLN A 86 18.40 18.30 62.15
C GLN A 86 17.62 17.96 63.40
N ASP A 87 16.36 17.54 63.25
CA ASP A 87 15.50 17.16 64.36
C ASP A 87 15.70 15.73 64.85
N ALA A 88 16.57 14.97 64.20
CA ALA A 88 16.94 13.60 64.56
C ALA A 88 17.80 13.61 65.84
N LYS A 89 17.15 13.83 66.96
CA LYS A 89 17.79 13.93 68.30
C LYS A 89 17.00 13.09 69.29
N THR A 90 17.50 13.06 70.54
CA THR A 90 16.82 12.38 71.63
C THR A 90 15.95 13.36 72.40
N PHE A 91 14.68 13.00 72.57
CA PHE A 91 13.71 13.76 73.34
C PHE A 91 13.47 13.07 74.68
N VAL A 92 13.40 13.85 75.72
CA VAL A 92 13.19 13.35 77.08
C VAL A 92 11.91 13.94 77.66
N CYS A 93 11.08 13.08 78.22
CA CYS A 93 9.95 13.48 79.02
C CYS A 93 10.26 13.20 80.50
N GLN A 94 10.22 14.24 81.30
CA GLN A 94 10.45 14.20 82.74
C GLN A 94 9.17 14.55 83.44
N VAL A 95 8.71 13.68 84.31
CA VAL A 95 7.46 13.85 85.06
C VAL A 95 7.77 13.84 86.57
N ARG A 96 7.27 14.84 87.29
CA ARG A 96 7.36 14.89 88.75
C ARG A 96 5.96 14.79 89.33
N VAL A 97 5.81 13.91 90.28
CA VAL A 97 4.58 13.73 91.07
C VAL A 97 4.92 13.91 92.55
N GLY A 98 4.18 14.82 93.21
CA GLY A 98 4.39 15.05 94.65
C GLY A 98 4.15 13.79 95.43
N GLY A 99 5.16 13.45 96.27
CA GLY A 99 5.16 12.25 97.08
C GLY A 99 5.65 10.96 96.47
N HIS A 100 5.79 10.92 95.14
CA HIS A 100 6.25 9.74 94.37
C HIS A 100 7.57 9.96 93.64
N GLY A 101 8.13 11.17 93.68
CA GLY A 101 9.40 11.51 93.09
C GLY A 101 9.28 11.89 91.60
N MET A 102 10.34 11.67 90.91
CA MET A 102 10.55 12.04 89.53
C MET A 102 10.87 10.82 88.65
N GLY A 103 10.26 10.70 87.56
CA GLY A 103 10.57 9.71 86.53
C GLY A 103 10.84 10.38 85.18
N GLU A 104 11.71 9.77 84.41
CA GLU A 104 11.99 10.22 83.05
C GLU A 104 12.27 9.05 82.11
N ASN A 105 12.00 9.23 80.86
CA ASN A 105 12.39 8.32 79.81
C ASN A 105 12.71 9.12 78.56
N ARG A 106 13.25 8.46 77.58
CA ARG A 106 13.70 9.09 76.33
C ARG A 106 13.25 8.34 75.10
N THR A 107 13.10 9.10 74.00
CA THR A 107 12.80 8.58 72.68
C THR A 107 13.85 9.14 71.70
N GLU A 108 14.43 8.26 70.93
CA GLU A 108 15.28 8.65 69.80
C GLU A 108 14.37 8.91 68.59
N LEU A 109 14.39 10.14 68.10
CA LEU A 109 13.68 10.50 66.87
C LEU A 109 14.57 10.21 65.69
N ARG A 110 14.15 9.31 64.83
CA ARG A 110 14.81 8.99 63.57
C ARG A 110 14.05 9.57 62.42
N VAL A 111 14.71 10.37 61.63
CA VAL A 111 14.13 11.01 60.47
C VAL A 111 14.63 10.31 59.24
N TYR A 112 13.75 9.88 58.39
CA TYR A 112 14.04 9.29 57.11
C TYR A 112 13.40 10.09 55.99
N LYS A 113 13.89 9.87 54.76
CA LYS A 113 13.27 10.37 53.55
C LYS A 113 13.32 9.28 52.50
N VAL A 114 12.18 8.95 51.95
CA VAL A 114 12.07 8.00 50.85
C VAL A 114 12.70 8.63 49.60
N PRO A 115 13.52 7.91 48.86
CA PRO A 115 14.11 8.45 47.63
C PRO A 115 13.02 8.88 46.63
N GLU A 116 13.29 9.96 45.93
CA GLU A 116 12.52 10.34 44.76
C GLU A 116 12.73 9.31 43.64
N ALA A 117 11.82 9.29 42.65
CA ALA A 117 11.98 8.41 41.50
C ALA A 117 13.33 8.66 40.81
N PRO A 118 14.13 7.61 40.58
CA PRO A 118 15.46 7.80 40.00
C PRO A 118 15.41 8.36 38.59
N GLU A 119 16.29 9.29 38.32
CA GLU A 119 16.50 9.88 37.01
C GLU A 119 17.62 9.12 36.30
N ILE A 120 17.35 8.58 35.13
CA ILE A 120 18.35 7.91 34.31
C ILE A 120 18.62 8.70 33.03
N THR A 121 19.88 8.86 32.71
CA THR A 121 20.34 9.55 31.50
C THR A 121 21.29 8.63 30.75
N ALA A 122 20.90 8.26 29.55
CA ALA A 122 21.74 7.47 28.65
C ALA A 122 22.86 8.33 28.06
N LYS A 123 23.96 7.69 27.72
CA LYS A 123 25.09 8.32 27.03
C LYS A 123 24.62 8.87 25.69
N SER A 124 24.83 10.15 25.47
CA SER A 124 24.59 10.79 24.18
C SER A 124 25.72 10.50 23.19
N GLY A 125 25.38 10.51 21.89
CA GLY A 125 26.39 10.41 20.82
C GLY A 125 26.80 8.98 20.44
N GLY A 126 26.21 7.97 21.07
CA GLY A 126 26.48 6.57 20.73
C GLY A 126 27.77 5.99 21.32
N ILE A 127 27.91 4.67 21.26
CA ILE A 127 29.01 3.90 21.82
C ILE A 127 29.51 2.91 20.77
N SER A 128 30.82 2.91 20.51
CA SER A 128 31.45 1.96 19.59
C SER A 128 31.76 0.65 20.30
N VAL A 129 31.45 -0.46 19.64
CA VAL A 129 31.83 -1.81 20.09
C VAL A 129 33.37 -2.03 20.04
N GLN A 130 34.09 -1.20 19.30
CA GLN A 130 35.53 -1.28 19.12
C GLN A 130 36.31 -0.39 20.10
N SER A 131 35.63 0.23 21.05
CA SER A 131 36.27 1.07 22.03
C SER A 131 37.27 0.26 22.86
N SER A 132 38.50 0.76 22.97
CA SER A 132 39.56 0.16 23.82
C SER A 132 39.33 0.36 25.31
N GLU A 133 38.60 1.42 25.65
CA GLU A 133 38.20 1.74 27.01
C GLU A 133 36.77 1.30 27.26
N VAL A 134 36.49 0.98 28.55
CA VAL A 134 35.10 0.65 28.94
C VAL A 134 34.24 1.89 28.85
N PRO A 135 33.27 1.96 27.92
CA PRO A 135 32.49 3.17 27.69
C PRO A 135 31.44 3.38 28.77
N GLN A 136 31.09 4.64 29.00
CA GLN A 136 29.95 4.99 29.83
C GLN A 136 28.65 4.66 29.09
N ILE A 137 27.77 3.95 29.79
CA ILE A 137 26.45 3.58 29.24
C ILE A 137 25.40 4.60 29.66
N ALA A 138 25.26 4.80 30.96
CA ALA A 138 24.21 5.66 31.50
C ALA A 138 24.58 6.13 32.91
N GLN A 139 23.88 7.15 33.37
CA GLN A 139 23.99 7.70 34.71
C GLN A 139 22.62 7.69 35.38
N CYS A 140 22.57 7.25 36.62
CA CYS A 140 21.39 7.19 37.47
C CYS A 140 21.55 8.10 38.67
N VAL A 141 20.59 8.94 38.93
CA VAL A 141 20.59 9.88 40.05
C VAL A 141 19.37 9.64 40.92
N SER A 142 19.63 9.39 42.22
CA SER A 142 18.61 9.33 43.25
C SER A 142 18.76 10.52 44.18
N ARG A 143 17.74 11.34 44.32
CA ARG A 143 17.77 12.57 45.06
C ARG A 143 17.01 12.49 46.37
N ASN A 144 17.46 13.28 47.31
CA ASN A 144 16.72 13.62 48.53
C ASN A 144 16.30 12.40 49.35
N ALA A 145 17.23 11.54 49.66
CA ALA A 145 16.98 10.35 50.48
C ALA A 145 17.81 10.36 51.79
N PHE A 146 17.28 9.75 52.80
CA PHE A 146 18.01 9.43 54.01
C PHE A 146 17.46 8.13 54.63
N PRO A 147 18.27 7.17 55.03
CA PRO A 147 19.70 7.06 54.74
C PRO A 147 19.99 6.98 53.24
N ALA A 148 21.28 7.11 52.89
CA ALA A 148 21.66 7.03 51.47
C ALA A 148 21.28 5.67 50.87
N PRO A 149 20.56 5.65 49.75
CA PRO A 149 20.14 4.41 49.11
C PRO A 149 21.29 3.75 48.34
N ASN A 150 21.08 2.50 47.97
CA ASN A 150 21.95 1.79 47.05
C ASN A 150 21.31 1.74 45.66
N ILE A 151 22.12 1.84 44.64
CA ILE A 151 21.70 1.75 43.25
C ILE A 151 22.28 0.48 42.64
N THR A 152 21.41 -0.31 41.99
CA THR A 152 21.80 -1.45 41.18
C THR A 152 21.44 -1.19 39.72
N TRP A 153 22.19 -1.80 38.83
CA TRP A 153 21.99 -1.67 37.41
C TRP A 153 21.46 -2.97 36.82
N HIS A 154 20.60 -2.83 35.83
CA HIS A 154 19.99 -3.95 35.12
C HIS A 154 20.10 -3.74 33.61
N LYS A 155 20.40 -4.83 32.93
CA LYS A 155 20.40 -4.91 31.47
C LYS A 155 19.41 -5.99 31.06
N ASN A 156 18.42 -5.66 30.27
CA ASN A 156 17.34 -6.58 29.88
C ASN A 156 16.69 -7.29 31.08
N ASP A 157 16.47 -6.54 32.18
CA ASP A 157 15.90 -7.00 33.44
C ASP A 157 16.82 -7.95 34.26
N GLU A 158 18.03 -8.20 33.82
CA GLU A 158 19.06 -8.93 34.60
C GLU A 158 20.00 -7.98 35.31
N GLN A 159 20.24 -8.25 36.59
CA GLN A 159 21.14 -7.42 37.39
C GLN A 159 22.58 -7.56 36.90
N LEU A 160 23.25 -6.41 36.72
CA LEU A 160 24.66 -6.36 36.37
C LEU A 160 25.50 -6.35 37.63
N GLU A 161 26.57 -7.15 37.62
CA GLU A 161 27.57 -7.18 38.66
C GLU A 161 28.92 -6.68 38.12
N GLU A 162 29.73 -6.11 39.00
CA GLU A 162 31.07 -5.67 38.62
C GLU A 162 31.93 -6.85 38.16
N SER A 163 32.58 -6.66 37.04
CA SER A 163 33.45 -7.64 36.41
C SER A 163 34.57 -6.93 35.64
N GLY A 164 35.38 -7.67 34.91
CA GLY A 164 36.36 -7.08 34.00
C GLY A 164 35.75 -6.24 32.89
N GLU A 165 34.46 -6.50 32.54
CA GLU A 165 33.76 -5.83 31.47
C GLU A 165 32.70 -4.83 31.94
N VAL A 166 32.32 -4.87 33.19
CA VAL A 166 31.33 -4.00 33.81
C VAL A 166 31.91 -3.28 34.99
N LYS A 167 31.87 -1.96 34.98
CA LYS A 167 32.34 -1.10 36.05
C LYS A 167 31.23 -0.16 36.48
N ILE A 168 30.96 -0.14 37.78
CA ILE A 168 29.94 0.73 38.37
C ILE A 168 30.63 1.71 39.30
N MET A 169 30.50 2.98 39.03
CA MET A 169 31.01 4.04 39.89
C MET A 169 29.83 4.74 40.55
N PHE A 170 30.00 5.09 41.82
CA PHE A 170 28.98 5.86 42.50
C PHE A 170 29.59 7.00 43.30
N THR A 171 28.82 8.06 43.47
CA THR A 171 29.13 9.18 44.36
C THR A 171 27.95 9.42 45.27
N ARG A 172 28.26 9.77 46.51
CA ARG A 172 27.28 10.10 47.53
C ARG A 172 27.53 11.52 48.01
N THR A 173 26.57 12.38 47.80
CA THR A 173 26.65 13.79 48.19
C THR A 173 25.62 14.07 49.26
N ARG A 174 26.05 14.61 50.39
CA ARG A 174 25.13 15.10 51.40
C ARG A 174 24.80 16.56 51.12
N GLU A 175 23.55 16.83 50.89
CA GLU A 175 23.05 18.18 50.64
C GLU A 175 22.98 19.01 51.92
N SER A 176 22.80 20.31 51.80
CA SER A 176 22.63 21.21 52.95
C SER A 176 21.41 20.87 53.81
N SER A 177 20.40 20.26 53.24
CA SER A 177 19.23 19.72 53.93
C SER A 177 19.51 18.52 54.83
N GLY A 178 20.69 17.91 54.71
CA GLY A 178 21.07 16.66 55.36
C GLY A 178 20.65 15.40 54.62
N LEU A 179 19.94 15.53 53.52
CA LEU A 179 19.53 14.43 52.64
C LEU A 179 20.67 14.09 51.67
N TYR A 180 20.66 12.87 51.18
CA TYR A 180 21.69 12.38 50.25
C TYR A 180 21.18 12.37 48.82
N THR A 181 22.06 12.75 47.92
CA THR A 181 21.96 12.51 46.50
C THR A 181 22.99 11.48 46.10
N VAL A 182 22.56 10.37 45.57
CA VAL A 182 23.44 9.28 45.11
C VAL A 182 23.41 9.25 43.59
N THR A 183 24.58 9.31 43.00
CA THR A 183 24.74 9.21 41.54
C THR A 183 25.54 7.97 41.24
N SER A 184 25.02 7.11 40.41
CA SER A 184 25.70 5.91 39.91
C SER A 184 25.88 5.99 38.41
N THR A 185 27.07 5.62 37.94
CA THR A 185 27.41 5.62 36.53
C THR A 185 27.82 4.21 36.12
N LEU A 186 27.18 3.70 35.09
CA LEU A 186 27.45 2.39 34.52
C LEU A 186 28.42 2.51 33.36
N TYR A 187 29.51 1.75 33.43
CA TYR A 187 30.47 1.54 32.35
C TYR A 187 30.46 0.07 31.99
N ALA A 188 30.28 -0.23 30.74
CA ALA A 188 30.29 -1.60 30.27
C ALA A 188 30.71 -1.68 28.81
N HIS A 189 31.41 -2.73 28.44
CA HIS A 189 31.61 -3.05 27.02
C HIS A 189 30.31 -3.50 26.42
N VAL A 190 30.08 -3.06 25.18
CA VAL A 190 28.90 -3.37 24.41
C VAL A 190 29.27 -4.23 23.22
N THR A 191 28.35 -5.06 22.80
CA THR A 191 28.48 -5.88 21.62
C THR A 191 27.39 -5.46 20.61
N ARG A 192 27.46 -6.00 19.42
CA ARG A 192 26.47 -5.75 18.37
C ARG A 192 25.04 -6.14 18.78
N GLU A 193 24.92 -7.19 19.59
CA GLU A 193 23.63 -7.67 20.09
C GLU A 193 22.96 -6.66 21.01
N ASP A 194 23.73 -5.79 21.63
CA ASP A 194 23.24 -4.77 22.56
C ASP A 194 22.49 -3.62 21.89
N ARG A 195 22.40 -3.60 20.57
CA ARG A 195 21.61 -2.61 19.81
C ARG A 195 20.14 -2.53 20.25
N ASN A 196 19.59 -3.63 20.72
CA ASN A 196 18.22 -3.73 21.22
C ASN A 196 18.13 -3.85 22.73
N SER A 197 19.26 -3.78 23.44
CA SER A 197 19.28 -3.88 24.88
C SER A 197 18.81 -2.60 25.54
N PHE A 198 18.11 -2.76 26.64
CA PHE A 198 17.68 -1.65 27.47
C PHE A 198 18.31 -1.75 28.86
N TYR A 199 18.53 -0.59 29.44
CA TYR A 199 19.16 -0.45 30.75
C TYR A 199 18.24 0.32 31.68
N HIS A 200 18.21 -0.07 32.92
CA HIS A 200 17.56 0.70 33.98
C HIS A 200 18.30 0.55 35.28
N CYS A 201 18.07 1.48 36.18
CA CYS A 201 18.60 1.42 37.53
C CYS A 201 17.51 1.22 38.54
N THR A 202 17.81 0.54 39.62
CA THR A 202 16.91 0.31 40.74
C THR A 202 17.53 0.90 42.00
N VAL A 203 16.77 1.76 42.68
CA VAL A 203 17.17 2.36 43.94
C VAL A 203 16.60 1.52 45.08
N HIS A 204 17.49 0.98 45.92
CA HIS A 204 17.12 0.18 47.07
C HIS A 204 17.24 0.99 48.33
N TYR A 205 16.22 0.96 49.17
CA TYR A 205 16.17 1.62 50.46
C TYR A 205 15.41 0.77 51.47
N TRP A 206 15.64 1.09 52.76
CA TRP A 206 14.97 0.41 53.83
C TRP A 206 13.93 1.32 54.46
N LEU A 207 12.73 0.79 54.64
CA LEU A 207 11.63 1.46 55.31
C LEU A 207 11.06 0.53 56.38
N ARG A 208 11.19 0.96 57.66
CA ARG A 208 10.71 0.19 58.79
C ARG A 208 11.19 -1.26 58.81
N GLY A 209 12.47 -1.46 58.52
CA GLY A 209 13.09 -2.77 58.46
C GLY A 209 12.78 -3.62 57.21
N GLN A 210 11.95 -3.10 56.31
CA GLN A 210 11.65 -3.77 55.04
C GLN A 210 12.43 -3.15 53.89
N ARG A 211 12.96 -4.01 53.04
CA ARG A 211 13.64 -3.58 51.81
C ARG A 211 12.59 -3.14 50.76
N ARG A 212 12.77 -1.95 50.25
CA ARG A 212 11.96 -1.37 49.18
C ARG A 212 12.85 -1.04 48.00
N ALA A 213 12.24 -0.98 46.83
CA ALA A 213 12.92 -0.66 45.57
C ALA A 213 12.06 0.22 44.69
N VAL A 214 12.71 1.13 43.98
CA VAL A 214 12.08 1.97 42.93
C VAL A 214 12.94 1.86 41.69
N GLU A 215 12.31 1.51 40.60
CA GLU A 215 12.97 1.37 39.30
C GLU A 215 12.88 2.68 38.49
N SER A 216 13.93 2.94 37.72
CA SER A 216 13.94 4.03 36.74
C SER A 216 13.19 3.64 35.44
N GLN A 217 13.02 4.61 34.58
CA GLN A 217 12.65 4.33 33.19
C GLN A 217 13.75 3.49 32.52
N ARG A 218 13.35 2.74 31.50
CA ARG A 218 14.28 1.99 30.66
C ARG A 218 14.84 2.89 29.58
N VAL A 219 16.13 2.83 29.34
CA VAL A 219 16.82 3.61 28.32
C VAL A 219 17.63 2.69 27.42
N ASN A 220 17.74 3.10 26.17
CA ASN A 220 18.59 2.46 25.18
C ASN A 220 19.77 3.38 24.86
N VAL A 221 20.86 2.78 24.46
CA VAL A 221 22.01 3.51 23.91
C VAL A 221 22.20 3.17 22.46
N THR A 222 22.62 4.14 21.69
CA THR A 222 22.99 3.92 20.29
C THR A 222 24.33 3.19 20.24
N ILE A 223 24.34 2.03 19.62
CA ILE A 223 25.56 1.22 19.48
C ILE A 223 26.10 1.39 18.07
N PHE A 224 27.37 1.72 17.96
CA PHE A 224 28.09 1.76 16.70
C PHE A 224 28.92 0.49 16.53
N TYR A 225 28.73 -0.16 15.41
CA TYR A 225 29.41 -1.40 15.05
C TYR A 225 29.68 -1.45 13.55
N PRO A 226 30.80 -2.07 13.14
CA PRO A 226 31.11 -2.23 11.73
C PRO A 226 30.16 -3.22 11.08
N ALA A 227 29.98 -3.08 9.79
CA ALA A 227 29.25 -4.05 9.01
C ALA A 227 29.99 -5.38 8.97
N GLU A 228 29.27 -6.48 9.11
CA GLU A 228 29.80 -7.84 8.95
C GLU A 228 29.30 -8.48 7.65
N HIS A 229 28.13 -8.05 7.18
CA HIS A 229 27.50 -8.54 5.98
C HIS A 229 27.08 -7.38 5.10
N VAL A 230 27.23 -7.58 3.80
CA VAL A 230 26.72 -6.68 2.77
C VAL A 230 25.82 -7.47 1.84
N ASN A 231 24.73 -6.88 1.42
CA ASN A 231 23.79 -7.44 0.46
C ASN A 231 23.60 -6.48 -0.71
N LEU A 232 23.57 -7.03 -1.91
CA LEU A 232 23.31 -6.28 -3.14
C LEU A 232 22.13 -6.93 -3.85
N GLN A 233 21.13 -6.15 -4.15
CA GLN A 233 19.93 -6.63 -4.84
C GLN A 233 19.56 -5.71 -5.99
N VAL A 234 18.91 -6.29 -6.97
CA VAL A 234 18.40 -5.61 -8.16
C VAL A 234 16.89 -5.41 -8.00
N VAL A 235 16.41 -4.20 -8.24
CA VAL A 235 14.98 -3.88 -8.20
C VAL A 235 14.59 -3.19 -9.51
N PRO A 236 13.63 -3.72 -10.24
CA PRO A 236 12.95 -5.01 -10.06
C PRO A 236 13.88 -6.21 -10.25
N SER A 237 13.47 -7.41 -9.87
CA SER A 237 14.28 -8.63 -10.06
C SER A 237 14.82 -8.72 -11.47
N SER A 238 16.09 -9.10 -11.63
CA SER A 238 16.75 -9.18 -12.93
C SER A 238 16.03 -10.09 -13.94
N ALA A 239 15.26 -11.06 -13.45
CA ALA A 239 14.44 -11.90 -14.31
C ALA A 239 13.30 -11.13 -15.03
N LEU A 240 12.92 -9.97 -14.52
CA LEU A 240 11.83 -9.13 -15.06
C LEU A 240 12.35 -7.88 -15.79
N VAL A 241 13.64 -7.65 -15.82
CA VAL A 241 14.25 -6.47 -16.45
C VAL A 241 14.28 -6.63 -17.96
N LYS A 242 13.78 -5.64 -18.67
CA LYS A 242 13.81 -5.54 -20.13
C LYS A 242 14.52 -4.27 -20.59
N GLU A 243 14.88 -4.19 -21.85
CA GLU A 243 15.44 -2.97 -22.43
C GLU A 243 14.49 -1.76 -22.23
N GLY A 244 15.09 -0.61 -21.91
CA GLY A 244 14.38 0.63 -21.65
C GLY A 244 13.90 0.80 -20.22
N ASP A 245 14.00 -0.22 -19.38
CA ASP A 245 13.62 -0.13 -17.98
C ASP A 245 14.61 0.69 -17.17
N ASP A 246 14.11 1.25 -16.08
CA ASP A 246 14.93 1.82 -15.03
C ASP A 246 15.15 0.78 -13.93
N VAL A 247 16.39 0.58 -13.57
CA VAL A 247 16.81 -0.45 -12.61
C VAL A 247 17.55 0.21 -11.47
N LYS A 248 17.26 -0.22 -10.26
CA LYS A 248 17.99 0.16 -9.06
C LYS A 248 18.82 -1.00 -8.55
N LEU A 249 20.08 -0.74 -8.29
CA LEU A 249 20.92 -1.61 -7.49
C LEU A 249 20.97 -1.05 -6.09
N ILE A 250 20.51 -1.82 -5.13
CA ILE A 250 20.43 -1.42 -3.73
C ILE A 250 21.43 -2.24 -2.94
N CYS A 251 22.41 -1.55 -2.36
CA CYS A 251 23.40 -2.12 -1.49
C CYS A 251 23.09 -1.76 -0.06
N GLU A 252 22.99 -2.76 0.78
CA GLU A 252 22.72 -2.63 2.20
C GLU A 252 23.78 -3.34 3.01
N ALA A 253 24.14 -2.74 4.10
CA ALA A 253 25.06 -3.32 5.07
C ALA A 253 24.45 -3.25 6.45
N ASP A 254 24.83 -4.19 7.30
CA ASP A 254 24.29 -4.35 8.64
C ASP A 254 25.08 -3.59 9.71
N GLY A 255 25.96 -2.69 9.30
CA GLY A 255 26.67 -1.79 10.20
C GLY A 255 25.85 -0.58 10.66
N ASN A 256 26.25 0.00 11.74
CA ASN A 256 25.70 1.26 12.23
C ASN A 256 26.84 2.16 12.75
N PRO A 257 27.07 3.35 12.18
CA PRO A 257 26.38 3.90 11.02
C PRO A 257 26.60 3.06 9.76
N ALA A 258 25.69 3.22 8.80
CA ALA A 258 25.86 2.57 7.51
C ALA A 258 27.16 3.04 6.84
N PRO A 259 27.96 2.15 6.28
CA PRO A 259 29.20 2.53 5.61
C PRO A 259 28.91 3.28 4.31
N VAL A 260 29.92 3.91 3.76
CA VAL A 260 29.87 4.48 2.41
C VAL A 260 30.05 3.35 1.42
N PHE A 261 29.21 3.34 0.39
CA PHE A 261 29.19 2.30 -0.62
C PHE A 261 29.89 2.76 -1.90
N SER A 262 30.56 1.83 -2.57
CA SER A 262 31.14 2.01 -3.89
C SER A 262 30.55 0.97 -4.84
N PHE A 263 30.28 1.38 -6.07
CA PHE A 263 29.70 0.52 -7.07
C PHE A 263 30.64 0.33 -8.26
N TYR A 264 30.72 -0.89 -8.76
CA TYR A 264 31.54 -1.27 -9.89
C TYR A 264 30.78 -2.18 -10.83
N LYS A 265 31.15 -2.12 -12.11
CA LYS A 265 30.72 -3.06 -13.13
C LYS A 265 31.93 -3.76 -13.72
N ARG A 266 31.86 -5.07 -13.86
CA ARG A 266 32.93 -5.84 -14.52
C ARG A 266 32.88 -5.64 -16.03
N GLU A 267 33.98 -5.16 -16.60
CA GLU A 267 34.14 -5.03 -18.04
C GLU A 267 34.85 -6.25 -18.65
N LEU A 268 35.92 -6.69 -18.02
CA LEU A 268 36.70 -7.87 -18.36
C LEU A 268 37.06 -8.61 -17.07
N GLU A 269 37.63 -9.81 -17.15
CA GLU A 269 37.86 -10.67 -15.99
C GLU A 269 38.51 -9.97 -14.78
N ASP A 270 39.41 -9.03 -14.99
CA ASP A 270 40.11 -8.31 -13.92
C ASP A 270 39.91 -6.78 -13.99
N ASN A 271 39.05 -6.30 -14.87
CA ASN A 271 38.84 -4.87 -15.06
C ASN A 271 37.44 -4.46 -14.60
N TRP A 272 37.39 -3.57 -13.61
CA TRP A 272 36.17 -3.05 -13.05
C TRP A 272 36.01 -1.55 -13.33
N GLN A 273 34.91 -1.18 -13.93
CA GLN A 273 34.54 0.21 -14.13
C GLN A 273 33.93 0.77 -12.85
N ASP A 274 34.43 1.90 -12.37
CA ASP A 274 33.88 2.60 -11.22
C ASP A 274 32.59 3.34 -11.59
N LEU A 275 31.49 2.96 -10.98
CA LEU A 275 30.17 3.58 -11.13
C LEU A 275 29.78 4.44 -9.92
N SER A 276 30.63 4.55 -8.91
CA SER A 276 30.35 5.32 -7.70
C SER A 276 29.98 6.78 -7.96
N PRO A 277 30.55 7.50 -8.95
CA PRO A 277 30.14 8.86 -9.27
C PRO A 277 28.68 9.00 -9.75
N LEU A 278 28.10 7.91 -10.25
CA LEU A 278 26.71 7.85 -10.72
C LEU A 278 25.73 7.41 -9.64
N ALA A 279 26.23 6.99 -8.48
CA ALA A 279 25.46 6.43 -7.38
C ALA A 279 25.31 7.41 -6.22
N ASP A 280 24.26 7.23 -5.43
CA ASP A 280 24.21 7.78 -4.10
C ASP A 280 24.97 6.84 -3.14
N THR A 281 26.21 7.18 -2.86
CA THR A 281 27.11 6.35 -2.06
C THR A 281 26.73 6.28 -0.58
N TYR A 282 25.95 7.23 -0.08
CA TYR A 282 25.48 7.23 1.30
C TYR A 282 24.25 6.35 1.51
N SER A 283 23.31 6.40 0.59
CA SER A 283 22.12 5.55 0.65
C SER A 283 22.35 4.14 0.09
N GLY A 284 23.42 3.95 -0.66
CA GLY A 284 23.74 2.66 -1.30
C GLY A 284 22.85 2.34 -2.50
N VAL A 285 22.40 3.35 -3.23
CA VAL A 285 21.54 3.17 -4.41
C VAL A 285 22.25 3.62 -5.67
N LEU A 286 22.32 2.73 -6.64
CA LEU A 286 22.74 3.03 -8.01
C LEU A 286 21.53 2.93 -8.92
N ASN A 287 21.18 4.04 -9.58
CA ASN A 287 20.11 4.07 -10.55
C ASN A 287 20.69 3.89 -11.96
N LEU A 288 20.19 2.90 -12.66
CA LEU A 288 20.47 2.67 -14.07
C LEU A 288 19.22 3.02 -14.87
N HIS A 289 19.34 4.03 -15.74
CA HIS A 289 18.24 4.49 -16.57
C HIS A 289 18.36 3.96 -17.97
N ASP A 290 17.23 3.64 -18.58
CA ASP A 290 17.15 3.19 -19.97
C ASP A 290 18.16 2.06 -20.26
N VAL A 291 18.08 1.01 -19.46
CA VAL A 291 19.02 -0.11 -19.58
C VAL A 291 18.89 -0.80 -20.94
N ASN A 292 20.01 -1.23 -21.47
CA ASN A 292 20.09 -1.93 -22.73
C ASN A 292 20.89 -3.24 -22.58
N LYS A 293 21.08 -3.92 -23.68
CA LYS A 293 21.85 -5.17 -23.74
C LYS A 293 23.25 -5.04 -23.12
N SER A 294 23.90 -3.89 -23.31
CA SER A 294 25.25 -3.63 -22.77
C SER A 294 25.24 -3.37 -21.26
N SER A 295 24.08 -3.07 -20.68
CA SER A 295 23.94 -2.91 -19.23
C SER A 295 23.96 -4.23 -18.47
N SER A 296 23.80 -5.36 -19.15
CA SER A 296 23.96 -6.68 -18.57
C SER A 296 25.40 -6.92 -18.11
N GLY A 297 25.57 -7.62 -17.04
CA GLY A 297 26.87 -7.98 -16.52
C GLY A 297 26.89 -8.13 -15.01
N LEU A 298 28.08 -8.33 -14.50
CA LEU A 298 28.31 -8.47 -13.05
C LEU A 298 28.58 -7.10 -12.44
N TYR A 299 27.77 -6.77 -11.43
CA TYR A 299 27.91 -5.54 -10.64
C TYR A 299 28.38 -5.88 -9.24
N ARG A 300 29.22 -5.04 -8.70
CA ARG A 300 29.78 -5.21 -7.37
C ARG A 300 29.50 -3.98 -6.51
N CYS A 301 29.07 -4.21 -5.28
CA CYS A 301 29.03 -3.21 -4.24
C CYS A 301 30.16 -3.50 -3.23
N GLN A 302 30.92 -2.48 -2.90
CA GLN A 302 31.95 -2.54 -1.85
C GLN A 302 31.61 -1.57 -0.73
N THR A 303 31.91 -1.98 0.49
CA THR A 303 31.90 -1.13 1.66
C THR A 303 33.30 -1.00 2.22
N LEU A 304 33.65 0.17 2.73
CA LEU A 304 34.89 0.39 3.44
C LEU A 304 34.57 0.95 4.82
N ASP A 305 34.96 0.24 5.86
CA ASP A 305 35.02 0.76 7.21
C ASP A 305 36.37 1.46 7.40
N LEU A 306 36.32 2.76 7.70
CA LEU A 306 37.52 3.57 7.85
C LEU A 306 38.26 3.31 9.20
N ASP A 307 37.55 2.78 10.18
CA ASP A 307 38.13 2.53 11.51
C ASP A 307 39.00 1.27 11.54
N ASP A 308 38.55 0.19 10.93
CA ASP A 308 39.27 -1.07 10.86
C ASP A 308 39.82 -1.43 9.47
N MET A 309 39.61 -0.56 8.48
CA MET A 309 40.01 -0.76 7.08
C MET A 309 39.46 -2.05 6.47
N ARG A 310 38.38 -2.57 7.00
CA ARG A 310 37.73 -3.77 6.52
C ARG A 310 36.88 -3.48 5.30
N GLN A 311 37.12 -4.26 4.25
CA GLN A 311 36.31 -4.21 3.03
C GLN A 311 35.36 -5.41 2.96
N LEU A 312 34.12 -5.14 2.66
CA LEU A 312 33.13 -6.15 2.31
C LEU A 312 32.65 -5.90 0.89
N GLU A 313 32.38 -6.96 0.16
CA GLU A 313 31.90 -6.87 -1.19
C GLU A 313 30.80 -7.89 -1.47
N LYS A 314 29.91 -7.55 -2.37
CA LYS A 314 28.86 -8.43 -2.87
C LYS A 314 28.66 -8.19 -4.34
N ASP A 315 28.51 -9.28 -5.07
CA ASP A 315 28.28 -9.27 -6.50
C ASP A 315 26.85 -9.66 -6.81
N VAL A 316 26.30 -9.08 -7.86
CA VAL A 316 25.02 -9.45 -8.42
C VAL A 316 25.11 -9.43 -9.95
N GLU A 317 24.47 -10.37 -10.58
CA GLU A 317 24.37 -10.41 -12.04
C GLU A 317 23.07 -9.72 -12.47
N LEU A 318 23.22 -8.71 -13.33
CA LEU A 318 22.11 -8.06 -14.02
C LEU A 318 21.98 -8.64 -15.42
N VAL A 319 20.83 -9.21 -15.71
CA VAL A 319 20.48 -9.68 -17.06
C VAL A 319 19.37 -8.80 -17.59
N VAL A 320 19.65 -8.07 -18.65
CA VAL A 320 18.66 -7.27 -19.35
C VAL A 320 18.06 -8.11 -20.46
N ASN A 321 16.78 -8.38 -20.36
CA ASN A 321 16.06 -9.14 -21.37
C ASN A 321 15.69 -8.24 -22.54
N TYR A 322 15.83 -8.78 -23.73
CA TYR A 322 15.58 -8.05 -24.97
C TYR A 322 15.05 -9.00 -26.04
N ILE A 323 14.45 -8.42 -27.05
CA ILE A 323 14.09 -9.12 -28.28
C ILE A 323 14.77 -8.37 -29.41
N GLU A 324 15.55 -9.06 -30.19
CA GLU A 324 16.23 -8.46 -31.35
C GLU A 324 16.09 -9.34 -32.61
N GLY A 325 16.31 -8.72 -33.77
CA GLY A 325 16.36 -9.44 -35.03
C GLY A 325 15.00 -10.02 -35.45
N VAL A 326 13.90 -9.34 -35.08
CA VAL A 326 12.57 -9.78 -35.55
C VAL A 326 12.54 -9.71 -37.08
N SER A 327 12.44 -10.86 -37.71
CA SER A 327 12.38 -11.00 -39.16
C SER A 327 11.21 -11.87 -39.56
N VAL A 328 10.61 -11.50 -40.68
CA VAL A 328 9.55 -12.29 -41.31
C VAL A 328 9.96 -12.68 -42.68
N THR A 329 9.94 -13.97 -42.96
CA THR A 329 10.23 -14.54 -44.28
C THR A 329 8.93 -15.05 -44.88
N MET A 330 8.83 -14.90 -46.18
CA MET A 330 7.66 -15.32 -46.95
C MET A 330 8.08 -16.34 -48.00
N GLU A 331 7.40 -17.49 -48.01
CA GLU A 331 7.68 -18.57 -48.92
C GLU A 331 6.36 -19.11 -49.54
N PRO A 332 6.21 -19.07 -50.85
CA PRO A 332 7.12 -18.47 -51.84
C PRO A 332 7.23 -16.96 -51.72
N SER A 333 8.37 -16.39 -52.14
CA SER A 333 8.52 -14.95 -52.21
C SER A 333 7.62 -14.37 -53.32
N SER A 334 7.25 -13.10 -53.15
CA SER A 334 6.47 -12.35 -54.14
C SER A 334 6.96 -12.55 -55.58
N PRO A 335 6.12 -12.61 -56.61
CA PRO A 335 4.71 -12.30 -56.61
C PRO A 335 3.80 -13.49 -56.31
N LEU A 336 2.71 -13.24 -55.55
CA LEU A 336 1.67 -14.21 -55.24
C LEU A 336 0.45 -13.98 -56.12
N GLN A 337 -0.20 -15.06 -56.56
CA GLN A 337 -1.41 -15.02 -57.39
C GLN A 337 -2.59 -15.56 -56.62
N GLU A 338 -3.83 -15.19 -57.07
CA GLU A 338 -5.04 -15.77 -56.51
C GLU A 338 -5.00 -17.30 -56.62
N GLY A 339 -5.39 -17.96 -55.52
CA GLY A 339 -5.36 -19.41 -55.39
C GLY A 339 -4.05 -19.97 -54.87
N ASP A 340 -2.98 -19.18 -54.80
CA ASP A 340 -1.70 -19.59 -54.21
C ASP A 340 -1.81 -19.77 -52.70
N SER A 341 -0.86 -20.50 -52.17
CA SER A 341 -0.64 -20.62 -50.72
C SER A 341 0.73 -20.04 -50.34
N VAL A 342 0.77 -19.39 -49.20
CA VAL A 342 2.00 -18.77 -48.68
C VAL A 342 2.23 -19.18 -47.25
N ARG A 343 3.48 -19.38 -46.91
CA ARG A 343 3.95 -19.58 -45.55
C ARG A 343 4.71 -18.34 -45.11
N LEU A 344 4.28 -17.76 -44.00
CA LEU A 344 5.01 -16.70 -43.32
C LEU A 344 5.73 -17.30 -42.11
N SER A 345 7.03 -17.08 -42.00
CA SER A 345 7.83 -17.51 -40.85
C SER A 345 8.41 -16.31 -40.13
N CYS A 346 8.27 -16.29 -38.84
CA CYS A 346 8.74 -15.23 -37.96
C CYS A 346 9.83 -15.76 -37.05
N ASP A 347 10.96 -15.10 -37.02
CA ASP A 347 12.08 -15.43 -36.16
C ASP A 347 12.57 -14.20 -35.39
N ALA A 348 13.00 -14.43 -34.17
CA ALA A 348 13.61 -13.41 -33.32
C ALA A 348 14.61 -14.07 -32.37
N TYR A 349 15.52 -13.27 -31.85
CA TYR A 349 16.46 -13.70 -30.83
C TYR A 349 16.14 -13.03 -29.47
N SER A 350 16.18 -13.82 -28.42
CA SER A 350 16.03 -13.36 -27.04
C SER A 350 16.75 -14.33 -26.10
N PRO A 351 17.27 -13.87 -24.96
CA PRO A 351 17.82 -14.77 -23.93
C PRO A 351 16.76 -15.60 -23.20
N VAL A 352 15.50 -15.29 -23.37
CA VAL A 352 14.35 -16.01 -22.77
C VAL A 352 13.47 -16.62 -23.85
N ALA A 353 12.64 -17.57 -23.46
CA ALA A 353 11.68 -18.20 -24.36
C ALA A 353 10.71 -17.19 -24.96
N LEU A 354 10.42 -17.34 -26.24
CA LEU A 354 9.55 -16.46 -27.00
C LEU A 354 8.29 -17.18 -27.45
N ASP A 355 7.18 -16.47 -27.41
CA ASP A 355 5.92 -16.85 -28.03
C ASP A 355 5.63 -15.94 -29.22
N TYR A 356 5.05 -16.51 -30.26
CA TYR A 356 4.73 -15.82 -31.50
C TYR A 356 3.23 -15.80 -31.70
N GLN A 357 2.74 -14.64 -32.13
CA GLN A 357 1.34 -14.45 -32.52
C GLN A 357 1.28 -13.72 -33.85
N TRP A 358 0.36 -14.14 -34.68
CA TRP A 358 0.07 -13.47 -35.94
C TRP A 358 -1.22 -12.68 -35.81
N ARG A 359 -1.19 -11.46 -36.29
CA ARG A 359 -2.34 -10.55 -36.29
C ARG A 359 -2.58 -10.00 -37.68
N ASP A 360 -3.84 -9.79 -38.01
CA ASP A 360 -4.26 -9.14 -39.25
C ASP A 360 -4.11 -7.60 -39.15
N ALA A 361 -4.42 -6.91 -40.23
CA ALA A 361 -4.37 -5.45 -40.33
C ALA A 361 -5.28 -4.74 -39.31
N LYS A 362 -6.30 -5.42 -38.78
CA LYS A 362 -7.24 -4.91 -37.79
C LYS A 362 -6.77 -5.22 -36.35
N GLY A 363 -5.64 -5.87 -36.21
CA GLY A 363 -5.08 -6.26 -34.91
C GLY A 363 -5.69 -7.54 -34.32
N LYS A 364 -6.57 -8.23 -35.04
CA LYS A 364 -7.13 -9.49 -34.60
C LYS A 364 -6.12 -10.62 -34.73
N LYS A 365 -6.02 -11.45 -33.69
CA LYS A 365 -5.19 -12.64 -33.70
C LYS A 365 -5.72 -13.68 -34.70
N VAL A 366 -4.88 -14.11 -35.60
CA VAL A 366 -5.23 -15.07 -36.65
C VAL A 366 -4.53 -16.43 -36.48
N ALA A 367 -3.38 -16.47 -35.83
CA ALA A 367 -2.66 -17.70 -35.56
C ALA A 367 -1.72 -17.57 -34.37
N GLU A 368 -1.30 -18.70 -33.82
CA GLU A 368 -0.26 -18.84 -32.82
C GLU A 368 0.91 -19.63 -33.39
N GLY A 369 2.11 -19.36 -32.88
CA GLY A 369 3.34 -19.98 -33.33
C GLY A 369 4.09 -19.13 -34.34
N ASN A 370 5.27 -19.59 -34.70
CA ASN A 370 6.20 -18.84 -35.55
C ASN A 370 5.86 -18.92 -37.05
N GLN A 371 4.88 -19.69 -37.43
CA GLN A 371 4.46 -19.85 -38.82
C GLN A 371 2.99 -19.54 -39.01
N LEU A 372 2.69 -18.87 -40.10
CA LEU A 372 1.33 -18.60 -40.56
C LEU A 372 1.16 -19.15 -41.97
N PHE A 373 0.20 -20.05 -42.17
CA PHE A 373 -0.19 -20.57 -43.44
C PHE A 373 -1.44 -19.86 -43.94
N LEU A 374 -1.31 -19.29 -45.13
CA LEU A 374 -2.45 -18.70 -45.85
C LEU A 374 -2.63 -19.53 -47.13
N SER A 375 -3.77 -20.17 -47.25
CA SER A 375 -4.11 -20.99 -48.40
C SER A 375 -5.18 -20.32 -49.21
N ASN A 376 -5.22 -20.63 -50.52
CA ASN A 376 -6.24 -20.10 -51.42
C ASN A 376 -6.36 -18.57 -51.35
N LEU A 377 -5.26 -17.89 -51.56
CA LEU A 377 -5.15 -16.44 -51.47
C LEU A 377 -6.13 -15.76 -52.44
N THR A 378 -6.80 -14.75 -51.98
CA THR A 378 -7.67 -13.88 -52.77
C THR A 378 -7.25 -12.43 -52.60
N PHE A 379 -7.81 -11.53 -53.39
CA PHE A 379 -7.55 -10.09 -53.20
C PHE A 379 -8.04 -9.59 -51.82
N GLU A 380 -9.10 -10.19 -51.31
CA GLU A 380 -9.63 -9.85 -49.99
C GLU A 380 -8.69 -10.27 -48.83
N THR A 381 -7.87 -11.31 -49.04
CA THR A 381 -6.86 -11.74 -48.08
C THR A 381 -5.58 -10.96 -48.21
N SER A 382 -5.37 -10.19 -49.28
CA SER A 382 -4.28 -9.25 -49.41
C SER A 382 -4.35 -8.19 -48.34
N SER A 383 -3.44 -8.26 -47.40
CA SER A 383 -3.36 -7.27 -46.31
C SER A 383 -2.01 -7.33 -45.61
N ASN A 384 -1.80 -6.42 -44.71
CA ASN A 384 -0.66 -6.47 -43.83
C ASN A 384 -0.94 -7.41 -42.67
N PHE A 385 -0.01 -8.31 -42.44
CA PHE A 385 0.02 -9.15 -41.25
C PHE A 385 1.16 -8.71 -40.36
N SER A 386 1.02 -8.86 -39.08
CA SER A 386 2.06 -8.60 -38.11
C SER A 386 2.40 -9.85 -37.31
N CYS A 387 3.68 -10.12 -37.19
CA CYS A 387 4.17 -11.07 -36.21
C CYS A 387 4.46 -10.33 -34.93
N LYS A 388 3.73 -10.67 -33.86
CA LYS A 388 4.00 -10.18 -32.53
C LYS A 388 4.78 -11.22 -31.76
N VAL A 389 5.98 -10.84 -31.33
CA VAL A 389 6.88 -11.67 -30.55
C VAL A 389 6.79 -11.22 -29.09
N ILE A 390 6.49 -12.14 -28.21
CA ILE A 390 6.26 -11.88 -26.79
C ILE A 390 7.20 -12.77 -25.98
N ALA A 391 7.81 -12.21 -24.94
CA ALA A 391 8.50 -12.98 -23.92
C ALA A 391 7.57 -13.13 -22.70
N PRO A 392 6.91 -14.29 -22.50
CA PRO A 392 5.90 -14.46 -21.46
C PRO A 392 6.43 -14.31 -20.05
N SER A 393 7.71 -14.66 -19.85
CA SER A 393 8.38 -14.58 -18.55
C SER A 393 8.75 -13.14 -18.15
N VAL A 394 8.75 -12.21 -19.10
CA VAL A 394 9.10 -10.80 -18.89
C VAL A 394 7.92 -9.92 -19.30
N PRO A 395 7.09 -9.46 -18.35
CA PRO A 395 5.94 -8.64 -18.68
C PRO A 395 6.31 -7.38 -19.45
N GLY A 396 5.58 -7.12 -20.54
CA GLY A 396 5.78 -5.94 -21.38
C GLY A 396 6.92 -6.05 -22.40
N LEU A 397 7.68 -7.13 -22.43
CA LEU A 397 8.70 -7.36 -23.44
C LEU A 397 8.06 -7.99 -24.68
N GLU A 398 7.83 -7.16 -25.68
CA GLU A 398 7.21 -7.57 -26.92
C GLU A 398 7.69 -6.69 -28.08
N GLN A 399 7.77 -7.27 -29.25
CA GLN A 399 8.04 -6.56 -30.50
C GLN A 399 7.15 -7.10 -31.60
N SER A 400 6.91 -6.30 -32.60
CA SER A 400 6.16 -6.72 -33.76
C SER A 400 6.82 -6.29 -35.06
N LYS A 401 6.68 -7.12 -36.07
CA LYS A 401 7.14 -6.85 -37.44
C LYS A 401 5.98 -7.05 -38.39
N GLN A 402 5.77 -6.08 -39.25
CA GLN A 402 4.74 -6.17 -40.28
C GLN A 402 5.30 -6.75 -41.55
N VAL A 403 4.51 -7.52 -42.24
CA VAL A 403 4.72 -8.02 -43.56
C VAL A 403 3.51 -7.79 -44.44
N ALA A 404 3.71 -7.31 -45.63
CA ALA A 404 2.63 -7.12 -46.59
C ALA A 404 2.52 -8.39 -47.47
N VAL A 405 1.33 -8.96 -47.48
CA VAL A 405 0.96 -10.05 -48.39
C VAL A 405 0.10 -9.42 -49.50
N ALA A 406 0.70 -9.29 -50.67
CA ALA A 406 0.06 -8.72 -51.83
C ALA A 406 -0.23 -9.83 -52.87
N VAL A 407 -1.48 -10.02 -53.16
CA VAL A 407 -1.95 -10.98 -54.14
C VAL A 407 -2.18 -10.27 -55.49
N GLN A 408 -1.50 -10.74 -56.52
CA GLN A 408 -1.66 -10.25 -57.86
C GLN A 408 -2.61 -11.15 -58.66
N GLY A 409 -3.31 -10.59 -59.61
CA GLY A 409 -4.18 -11.37 -60.46
C GLY A 409 -4.95 -10.51 -61.46
N LYS A 410 -5.62 -11.16 -62.39
CA LYS A 410 -6.56 -10.48 -63.26
C LYS A 410 -7.69 -9.86 -62.47
N PRO A 411 -8.26 -8.76 -62.92
CA PRO A 411 -9.36 -8.15 -62.23
C PRO A 411 -10.57 -9.10 -62.02
N ARG A 412 -11.26 -8.92 -60.90
CA ARG A 412 -12.50 -9.62 -60.59
C ARG A 412 -13.59 -8.59 -60.33
N ILE A 413 -14.70 -8.68 -61.07
CA ILE A 413 -15.83 -7.79 -60.82
C ILE A 413 -16.58 -8.25 -59.59
N VAL A 414 -16.78 -7.33 -58.63
CA VAL A 414 -17.38 -7.59 -57.34
C VAL A 414 -18.86 -7.23 -57.34
N ALA A 415 -19.21 -6.15 -58.01
CA ALA A 415 -20.60 -5.69 -58.06
C ALA A 415 -20.85 -4.87 -59.33
N ILE A 416 -22.02 -5.03 -59.89
CA ILE A 416 -22.53 -4.25 -61.01
C ILE A 416 -24.00 -3.86 -60.76
N SER A 417 -24.47 -2.83 -61.46
CA SER A 417 -25.84 -2.34 -61.39
C SER A 417 -26.78 -3.13 -62.26
N SER A 418 -26.81 -4.45 -62.24
CA SER A 418 -27.62 -5.25 -63.18
C SER A 418 -28.53 -6.21 -62.37
N PRO A 419 -29.79 -6.41 -62.87
CA PRO A 419 -30.51 -5.65 -63.88
C PRO A 419 -31.00 -4.30 -63.36
N LEU A 420 -31.05 -3.28 -64.23
CA LEU A 420 -31.51 -1.94 -63.92
C LEU A 420 -32.76 -1.61 -64.75
N TYR A 421 -33.85 -1.22 -64.11
CA TYR A 421 -35.06 -0.76 -64.73
C TYR A 421 -35.01 0.74 -65.03
N VAL A 422 -35.02 1.12 -66.26
CA VAL A 422 -34.84 2.49 -66.72
C VAL A 422 -35.90 2.91 -67.75
N ARG A 423 -36.09 4.22 -67.90
CA ARG A 423 -36.98 4.80 -68.94
C ARG A 423 -36.13 5.38 -70.07
N GLN A 424 -36.71 5.42 -71.27
CA GLN A 424 -36.05 6.10 -72.38
C GLN A 424 -35.83 7.59 -72.04
N ASP A 425 -34.65 8.12 -72.43
CA ASP A 425 -34.20 9.48 -72.17
C ASP A 425 -33.92 9.84 -70.70
N GLU A 426 -34.00 8.88 -69.78
CA GLU A 426 -33.63 9.04 -68.44
C GLU A 426 -32.09 9.08 -68.32
N VAL A 427 -31.57 9.90 -67.36
CA VAL A 427 -30.17 9.91 -67.02
C VAL A 427 -29.97 8.98 -65.84
N VAL A 428 -29.12 7.96 -66.00
CA VAL A 428 -28.89 6.93 -65.03
C VAL A 428 -27.40 6.78 -64.71
N ASN A 429 -27.10 6.29 -63.52
CA ASN A 429 -25.76 5.95 -63.09
C ASN A 429 -25.56 4.44 -63.14
N LEU A 430 -24.62 3.99 -63.94
CA LEU A 430 -24.19 2.60 -64.00
C LEU A 430 -22.93 2.44 -63.15
N THR A 431 -22.93 1.47 -62.27
CA THR A 431 -21.82 1.21 -61.36
C THR A 431 -21.18 -0.11 -61.69
N CYS A 432 -19.87 -0.10 -61.80
CA CYS A 432 -19.04 -1.28 -61.89
C CYS A 432 -17.95 -1.23 -60.81
N LYS A 433 -17.96 -2.20 -59.93
CA LYS A 433 -16.95 -2.34 -58.87
C LYS A 433 -16.14 -3.58 -59.12
N ALA A 434 -14.85 -3.43 -59.06
CA ALA A 434 -13.91 -4.52 -59.22
C ALA A 434 -12.78 -4.47 -58.19
N ILE A 435 -12.17 -5.59 -57.96
CA ILE A 435 -10.96 -5.72 -57.15
C ILE A 435 -9.85 -6.22 -58.04
N ALA A 436 -8.68 -5.59 -57.97
CA ALA A 436 -7.54 -5.94 -58.78
C ALA A 436 -6.22 -5.46 -58.14
N PHE A 437 -5.19 -6.25 -58.38
CA PHE A 437 -3.82 -5.85 -58.16
C PHE A 437 -2.93 -6.53 -59.25
N PRO A 438 -2.10 -5.85 -60.03
CA PRO A 438 -1.91 -4.39 -60.08
C PRO A 438 -3.21 -3.64 -60.43
N ARG A 439 -3.17 -2.32 -60.18
CA ARG A 439 -4.34 -1.45 -60.44
C ARG A 439 -4.94 -1.66 -61.82
N ALA A 440 -6.25 -1.83 -61.86
CA ALA A 440 -7.00 -1.97 -63.09
C ALA A 440 -7.56 -0.64 -63.58
N SER A 441 -7.89 -0.62 -64.85
CA SER A 441 -8.66 0.44 -65.47
C SER A 441 -10.03 -0.08 -65.88
N VAL A 442 -11.03 0.77 -65.80
CA VAL A 442 -12.42 0.44 -66.19
C VAL A 442 -12.77 1.15 -67.50
N HIS A 443 -13.23 0.38 -68.48
CA HIS A 443 -13.67 0.90 -69.76
C HIS A 443 -15.15 0.54 -69.99
N TRP A 444 -15.87 1.51 -70.47
CA TRP A 444 -17.27 1.34 -70.82
C TRP A 444 -17.45 1.33 -72.32
N ASN A 445 -18.30 0.47 -72.81
CA ASN A 445 -18.57 0.38 -74.26
C ASN A 445 -19.60 1.45 -74.74
N VAL A 446 -20.05 2.30 -73.84
CA VAL A 446 -21.02 3.36 -74.10
C VAL A 446 -20.48 4.71 -73.74
N ASN A 447 -20.86 5.76 -74.43
CA ASN A 447 -20.42 7.11 -74.18
C ASN A 447 -21.20 7.73 -73.03
N GLY A 448 -20.44 8.26 -72.06
CA GLY A 448 -21.04 8.93 -70.92
C GLY A 448 -19.91 9.57 -70.06
N THR A 449 -20.30 10.19 -68.97
CA THR A 449 -19.36 10.76 -68.02
C THR A 449 -19.05 9.72 -66.96
N ALA A 450 -17.81 9.23 -66.94
CA ALA A 450 -17.35 8.26 -65.95
C ALA A 450 -16.56 8.93 -64.81
N HIS A 451 -16.89 8.55 -63.60
CA HIS A 451 -16.14 8.92 -62.39
C HIS A 451 -15.57 7.66 -61.77
N GLU A 452 -14.27 7.64 -61.50
CA GLU A 452 -13.58 6.52 -60.90
C GLU A 452 -13.20 6.84 -59.46
N TYR A 453 -13.41 5.88 -58.58
CA TYR A 453 -13.00 5.91 -57.19
C TYR A 453 -12.11 4.71 -56.91
N VAL A 454 -10.96 4.97 -56.32
CA VAL A 454 -10.03 3.91 -55.97
C VAL A 454 -9.80 3.91 -54.48
N GLU A 455 -10.04 2.79 -53.86
CA GLU A 455 -9.79 2.58 -52.45
C GLU A 455 -9.06 1.23 -52.27
N ASN A 456 -7.82 1.27 -51.86
CA ASN A 456 -6.93 0.09 -51.75
C ASN A 456 -6.84 -0.67 -53.08
N GLN A 457 -7.35 -1.89 -53.13
CA GLN A 457 -7.36 -2.74 -54.31
C GLN A 457 -8.69 -2.69 -55.05
N HIS A 458 -9.67 -1.99 -54.52
CA HIS A 458 -10.99 -1.80 -55.10
C HIS A 458 -11.00 -0.60 -56.05
N ILE A 459 -11.62 -0.77 -57.19
CA ILE A 459 -11.94 0.31 -58.09
C ILE A 459 -13.43 0.29 -58.39
N ALA A 460 -14.03 1.45 -58.30
CA ALA A 460 -15.44 1.64 -58.67
C ALA A 460 -15.54 2.71 -59.75
N SER A 461 -16.21 2.41 -60.79
CA SER A 461 -16.54 3.37 -61.84
C SER A 461 -18.03 3.59 -61.93
N ASN A 462 -18.45 4.83 -61.85
CA ASN A 462 -19.83 5.27 -62.04
C ASN A 462 -19.95 6.00 -63.37
N LEU A 463 -20.71 5.44 -64.28
CA LEU A 463 -20.95 6.04 -65.57
C LEU A 463 -22.34 6.71 -65.57
N THR A 464 -22.34 8.00 -65.79
CA THR A 464 -23.57 8.74 -65.99
C THR A 464 -23.87 8.77 -67.48
N VAL A 465 -25.00 8.18 -67.88
CA VAL A 465 -25.40 8.02 -69.29
C VAL A 465 -26.87 8.33 -69.45
N ARG A 466 -27.22 8.92 -70.58
CA ARG A 466 -28.62 9.08 -70.99
C ARG A 466 -29.06 7.81 -71.72
N VAL A 467 -30.18 7.23 -71.30
CA VAL A 467 -30.74 6.01 -71.89
C VAL A 467 -31.33 6.31 -73.26
N ASN A 468 -30.75 5.66 -74.29
CA ASN A 468 -31.27 5.69 -75.64
C ASN A 468 -31.77 4.30 -76.03
N HIS A 469 -32.38 4.21 -77.22
CA HIS A 469 -32.98 2.96 -77.68
C HIS A 469 -31.93 1.84 -77.87
N ASP A 470 -30.72 2.21 -78.31
CA ASP A 470 -29.62 1.25 -78.53
C ASP A 470 -29.09 0.72 -77.22
N LEU A 471 -29.04 1.57 -76.20
CA LEU A 471 -28.62 1.18 -74.86
C LEU A 471 -29.61 0.24 -74.16
N LEU A 472 -30.89 0.49 -74.33
CA LEU A 472 -31.99 -0.42 -73.87
C LEU A 472 -31.91 -1.78 -74.51
N ARG A 473 -31.55 -1.81 -75.81
CA ARG A 473 -31.50 -3.04 -76.59
C ARG A 473 -30.26 -3.85 -76.32
N ALA A 474 -29.08 -3.22 -76.25
CA ALA A 474 -27.76 -3.86 -76.14
C ALA A 474 -27.21 -3.96 -74.73
N GLY A 475 -27.70 -3.10 -73.78
CA GLY A 475 -27.13 -2.95 -72.47
C GLY A 475 -25.78 -2.25 -72.47
N ALA A 476 -25.21 -2.11 -71.33
CA ALA A 476 -23.87 -1.57 -71.17
C ALA A 476 -22.89 -2.68 -70.73
N MET A 477 -21.65 -2.59 -71.21
CA MET A 477 -20.61 -3.52 -70.83
C MET A 477 -19.51 -2.79 -70.03
N CYS A 478 -19.20 -3.31 -68.84
CA CYS A 478 -18.06 -2.91 -68.06
C CYS A 478 -16.88 -3.84 -68.34
N ARG A 479 -15.82 -3.27 -68.83
CA ARG A 479 -14.55 -3.99 -69.09
C ARG A 479 -13.51 -3.49 -68.10
N VAL A 480 -13.02 -4.38 -67.27
CA VAL A 480 -11.96 -4.08 -66.32
C VAL A 480 -10.68 -4.81 -66.73
N SER A 481 -9.60 -4.09 -66.86
CA SER A 481 -8.32 -4.67 -67.30
C SER A 481 -7.15 -4.16 -66.46
N ASN A 482 -6.20 -5.05 -66.24
CA ASN A 482 -4.87 -4.74 -65.72
C ASN A 482 -3.80 -5.47 -66.54
N ALA A 483 -2.54 -5.39 -66.09
CA ALA A 483 -1.41 -6.03 -66.80
C ALA A 483 -1.52 -7.57 -66.88
N LEU A 484 -2.35 -8.20 -66.01
CA LEU A 484 -2.46 -9.65 -65.89
C LEU A 484 -3.70 -10.25 -66.55
N GLY A 485 -4.63 -9.43 -66.96
CA GLY A 485 -5.84 -9.92 -67.62
C GLY A 485 -6.97 -8.92 -67.73
N VAL A 486 -8.05 -9.38 -68.29
CA VAL A 486 -9.26 -8.59 -68.56
C VAL A 486 -10.48 -9.39 -68.10
N ILE A 487 -11.44 -8.71 -67.57
CA ILE A 487 -12.77 -9.25 -67.25
C ILE A 487 -13.85 -8.30 -67.78
N GLU A 488 -14.96 -8.84 -68.23
CA GLU A 488 -16.05 -8.10 -68.80
C GLU A 488 -17.37 -8.59 -68.17
N GLU A 489 -18.22 -7.66 -67.84
CA GLU A 489 -19.58 -7.95 -67.33
C GLU A 489 -20.60 -7.06 -68.02
N HIS A 490 -21.70 -7.66 -68.30
CA HIS A 490 -22.81 -7.02 -69.04
C HIS A 490 -23.87 -6.51 -68.06
N ILE A 491 -24.22 -5.22 -68.15
CA ILE A 491 -25.30 -4.60 -67.41
C ILE A 491 -26.57 -4.59 -68.26
N GLN A 492 -27.55 -5.33 -67.83
CA GLN A 492 -28.87 -5.35 -68.51
C GLN A 492 -29.65 -4.14 -68.05
N LEU A 493 -30.19 -3.42 -69.07
CA LEU A 493 -31.16 -2.34 -68.89
C LEU A 493 -32.49 -2.83 -69.32
N LEU A 494 -33.48 -2.80 -68.46
CA LEU A 494 -34.83 -3.24 -68.70
C LEU A 494 -35.76 -2.02 -68.82
N ASP A 495 -36.58 -2.00 -69.85
CA ASP A 495 -37.59 -0.95 -70.00
C ASP A 495 -38.59 -1.07 -68.84
N GLN A 496 -38.77 0.01 -68.12
CA GLN A 496 -39.76 0.10 -67.07
C GLN A 496 -41.11 0.26 -67.72
N LYS A 497 -41.76 -0.85 -68.11
CA LYS A 497 -43.17 -0.81 -68.54
C LYS A 497 -43.96 -0.08 -67.46
N THR A 498 -44.62 0.95 -67.86
CA THR A 498 -45.56 1.66 -67.01
C THR A 498 -46.46 0.65 -66.31
N PRO A 499 -46.61 0.68 -65.05
CA PRO A 499 -47.50 -0.26 -64.37
C PRO A 499 -48.89 -0.08 -64.98
N GLU A 500 -49.44 -1.16 -65.57
CA GLU A 500 -50.83 -1.20 -65.93
C GLU A 500 -51.63 -0.65 -64.76
N SER A 501 -52.44 0.38 -65.11
CA SER A 501 -53.02 1.19 -64.05
C SER A 501 -53.86 0.29 -63.14
N LYS A 502 -53.58 0.32 -61.89
CA LYS A 502 -54.37 -0.32 -60.82
C LYS A 502 -55.86 0.13 -60.86
N GLY A 503 -56.22 1.05 -61.78
CA GLY A 503 -57.54 1.52 -61.99
C GLY A 503 -58.53 0.43 -62.39
N VAL A 504 -58.10 -0.55 -63.18
CA VAL A 504 -59.00 -1.67 -63.59
C VAL A 504 -59.34 -2.56 -62.39
N ILE A 505 -58.37 -2.81 -61.51
CA ILE A 505 -58.63 -3.59 -60.31
C ILE A 505 -59.51 -2.83 -59.32
N ILE A 506 -59.34 -1.53 -59.21
CA ILE A 506 -60.13 -0.68 -58.31
C ILE A 506 -61.58 -0.62 -58.87
N VAL A 507 -61.78 -0.46 -60.19
CA VAL A 507 -63.09 -0.47 -60.80
C VAL A 507 -63.78 -1.84 -60.65
N ALA A 508 -63.03 -2.95 -60.79
CA ALA A 508 -63.57 -4.29 -60.57
C ALA A 508 -64.03 -4.49 -59.12
N ILE A 509 -63.25 -4.02 -58.17
CA ILE A 509 -63.59 -4.09 -56.73
C ILE A 509 -64.84 -3.25 -56.43
N ILE A 510 -64.94 -2.03 -56.97
CA ILE A 510 -66.09 -1.16 -56.78
C ILE A 510 -67.37 -1.80 -57.38
N VAL A 511 -67.24 -2.38 -58.56
CA VAL A 511 -68.39 -3.09 -59.22
C VAL A 511 -68.78 -4.30 -58.36
N CYS A 512 -67.85 -5.09 -57.84
CA CYS A 512 -68.17 -6.20 -56.95
C CYS A 512 -68.90 -5.75 -55.68
N ILE A 513 -68.46 -4.66 -55.07
CA ILE A 513 -69.12 -4.10 -53.87
C ILE A 513 -70.52 -3.65 -54.18
N LEU A 514 -70.72 -2.99 -55.29
CA LEU A 514 -72.06 -2.55 -55.75
C LEU A 514 -73.00 -3.73 -56.04
N VAL A 515 -72.49 -4.79 -56.65
CA VAL A 515 -73.27 -6.02 -56.91
C VAL A 515 -73.69 -6.68 -55.61
N VAL A 516 -72.78 -6.78 -54.66
CA VAL A 516 -73.06 -7.34 -53.32
C VAL A 516 -74.07 -6.48 -52.54
N ALA A 517 -73.98 -5.17 -52.64
CA ALA A 517 -74.93 -4.25 -52.02
C ALA A 517 -76.34 -4.38 -52.64
N VAL A 518 -76.44 -4.52 -54.00
CA VAL A 518 -77.70 -4.75 -54.68
C VAL A 518 -78.27 -6.10 -54.27
N LEU A 519 -77.48 -7.18 -54.28
CA LEU A 519 -77.96 -8.50 -53.86
C LEU A 519 -78.40 -8.49 -52.39
N GLY A 520 -77.65 -7.82 -51.51
CA GLY A 520 -78.02 -7.64 -50.09
C GLY A 520 -79.33 -6.90 -49.91
N SER A 521 -79.56 -5.85 -50.71
CA SER A 521 -80.82 -5.10 -50.67
C SER A 521 -81.99 -5.92 -51.22
N VAL A 522 -81.81 -6.70 -52.29
CA VAL A 522 -82.83 -7.61 -52.82
C VAL A 522 -83.19 -8.69 -51.79
N ILE A 523 -82.21 -9.29 -51.15
CA ILE A 523 -82.43 -10.27 -50.07
C ILE A 523 -83.16 -9.63 -48.89
N TYR A 524 -82.76 -8.41 -48.49
CA TYR A 524 -83.44 -7.65 -47.45
C TYR A 524 -84.91 -7.38 -47.79
N PHE A 525 -85.18 -6.95 -49.01
CA PHE A 525 -86.54 -6.71 -49.47
C PHE A 525 -87.40 -7.99 -49.58
N LEU A 526 -86.79 -9.11 -50.02
CA LEU A 526 -87.45 -10.41 -50.06
C LEU A 526 -87.71 -10.94 -48.63
N HIS A 527 -86.84 -10.69 -47.72
CA HIS A 527 -87.01 -11.06 -46.29
C HIS A 527 -88.16 -10.23 -45.66
N LYS A 528 -88.22 -8.89 -45.94
CA LYS A 528 -89.24 -7.99 -45.43
C LYS A 528 -90.64 -8.28 -45.98
N LYS A 529 -90.75 -8.93 -47.19
CA LYS A 529 -92.06 -9.32 -47.82
C LYS A 529 -92.53 -10.74 -47.44
N GLY A 530 -91.84 -11.42 -46.48
CA GLY A 530 -92.34 -12.66 -45.87
C GLY A 530 -92.47 -13.88 -46.82
N LYS A 531 -91.66 -13.95 -47.87
CA LYS A 531 -91.73 -15.07 -48.88
C LYS A 531 -90.57 -16.08 -48.72
N ILE A 532 -89.97 -16.25 -47.55
CA ILE A 532 -89.05 -17.33 -47.34
C ILE A 532 -89.57 -18.10 -46.11
N PRO A 533 -89.90 -19.37 -46.21
CA PRO A 533 -90.40 -20.15 -45.10
C PRO A 533 -89.23 -20.51 -44.18
N CYS A 534 -89.42 -20.11 -42.95
CA CYS A 534 -88.50 -20.54 -41.86
C CYS A 534 -88.88 -21.97 -41.47
N GLY A 535 -88.02 -22.91 -41.72
CA GLY A 535 -88.02 -24.22 -41.08
C GLY A 535 -87.31 -24.17 -39.73
N ARG A 536 -88.17 -24.29 -38.74
CA ARG A 536 -87.72 -24.48 -37.32
C ARG A 536 -87.31 -25.89 -37.13
N THR A 537 -86.15 -26.08 -36.47
CA THR A 537 -86.01 -26.94 -35.31
C THR A 537 -84.54 -27.15 -35.06
N GLY A 538 -84.15 -26.92 -33.90
CA GLY A 538 -83.76 -27.70 -32.82
C GLY A 538 -82.60 -27.08 -32.00
N LYS A 539 -82.94 -26.79 -30.79
CA LYS A 539 -81.99 -26.48 -29.77
C LYS A 539 -80.99 -27.61 -29.54
N GLN A 540 -79.80 -27.31 -29.43
CA GLN A 540 -78.97 -27.88 -28.34
C GLN A 540 -77.76 -27.03 -28.10
N ASP A 541 -77.68 -26.61 -26.87
CA ASP A 541 -76.47 -26.14 -26.20
C ASP A 541 -75.33 -27.10 -26.38
N ILE A 542 -74.13 -26.63 -26.45
CA ILE A 542 -73.00 -27.12 -25.67
C ILE A 542 -71.72 -26.34 -26.06
N THR A 543 -71.21 -25.63 -25.08
CA THR A 543 -69.83 -25.37 -24.70
C THR A 543 -68.81 -24.86 -25.75
N LYS A 544 -68.30 -23.70 -25.38
CA LYS A 544 -67.00 -23.15 -25.80
C LYS A 544 -65.91 -24.19 -25.77
N PRO A 545 -64.97 -24.09 -26.66
CA PRO A 545 -63.61 -24.07 -26.27
C PRO A 545 -62.87 -22.84 -26.78
N GLU A 546 -61.92 -22.47 -25.94
CA GLU A 546 -61.03 -21.33 -26.03
C GLU A 546 -60.23 -21.29 -27.32
N ALA A 547 -60.12 -20.09 -27.85
CA ALA A 547 -59.19 -19.78 -28.91
C ALA A 547 -57.76 -19.69 -28.36
N ARG A 548 -56.92 -20.62 -28.72
CA ARG A 548 -55.46 -20.47 -28.63
C ARG A 548 -55.01 -19.43 -29.66
N LYS A 549 -54.48 -18.36 -29.14
CA LYS A 549 -53.66 -17.41 -29.89
C LYS A 549 -52.27 -17.97 -30.04
N ASP A 550 -51.91 -18.43 -31.18
CA ASP A 550 -50.52 -18.66 -31.53
C ASP A 550 -49.91 -17.29 -31.91
N LYS A 551 -49.06 -16.83 -30.99
CA LYS A 551 -48.17 -15.72 -31.26
C LYS A 551 -46.94 -16.25 -32.00
N ILE A 552 -46.79 -15.80 -33.22
CA ILE A 552 -45.54 -15.91 -33.96
C ILE A 552 -44.59 -14.88 -33.34
N VAL A 553 -43.57 -15.35 -32.68
CA VAL A 553 -42.47 -14.54 -32.18
C VAL A 553 -41.43 -14.47 -33.29
N VAL A 554 -41.23 -13.28 -33.81
CA VAL A 554 -40.09 -12.97 -34.69
C VAL A 554 -38.96 -12.52 -33.76
N ASP A 555 -37.94 -13.36 -33.61
CA ASP A 555 -36.70 -12.99 -32.94
C ASP A 555 -35.90 -12.03 -33.81
N VAL A 556 -35.87 -10.78 -33.42
CA VAL A 556 -34.89 -9.81 -33.90
C VAL A 556 -33.78 -9.74 -32.88
N LYS A 557 -32.66 -10.38 -33.15
CA LYS A 557 -31.40 -10.19 -32.42
C LYS A 557 -30.89 -8.79 -32.72
N SER A 558 -30.98 -7.91 -31.75
CA SER A 558 -30.18 -6.68 -31.73
C SER A 558 -29.07 -6.87 -30.73
N ASP A 559 -27.85 -6.92 -31.21
CA ASP A 559 -26.66 -6.82 -30.40
C ASP A 559 -26.55 -5.40 -29.82
N LYS A 560 -26.79 -5.28 -28.52
CA LYS A 560 -26.42 -4.10 -27.77
C LYS A 560 -25.20 -4.40 -26.94
N LEU A 561 -24.14 -3.67 -27.24
CA LEU A 561 -22.99 -3.48 -26.38
C LEU A 561 -23.47 -3.05 -24.99
N SER A 562 -23.04 -3.79 -23.98
CA SER A 562 -23.16 -3.38 -22.59
C SER A 562 -21.91 -2.62 -22.18
N GLU A 563 -22.07 -1.35 -21.91
CA GLU A 563 -21.14 -0.61 -21.08
C GLU A 563 -21.25 -1.11 -19.64
N GLU A 564 -20.18 -1.63 -19.11
CA GLU A 564 -20.04 -1.86 -17.68
C GLU A 564 -19.76 -0.55 -16.96
N ALA A 565 -20.77 -0.06 -16.29
CA ALA A 565 -20.59 0.92 -15.23
C ALA A 565 -20.35 0.17 -13.92
N GLY A 566 -19.12 0.21 -13.42
CA GLY A 566 -18.76 -0.32 -12.13
C GLY A 566 -19.39 0.50 -10.99
N LEU A 567 -20.28 -0.12 -10.26
CA LEU A 567 -20.81 0.41 -9.01
C LEU A 567 -19.91 0.00 -7.85
N LEU A 568 -19.23 0.99 -7.32
CA LEU A 568 -18.58 0.94 -6.02
C LEU A 568 -19.65 0.85 -4.93
N GLN A 569 -19.69 -0.28 -4.26
CA GLN A 569 -20.37 -0.40 -2.96
C GLN A 569 -19.35 -0.21 -1.85
N GLY A 570 -19.47 0.91 -1.17
CA GLY A 570 -18.74 1.19 0.05
C GLY A 570 -19.28 0.38 1.21
N ALA A 571 -18.39 -0.18 1.98
CA ALA A 571 -18.69 -0.69 3.30
C ALA A 571 -17.82 0.04 4.32
N ASN A 572 -18.55 0.72 5.17
CA ASN A 572 -18.35 1.04 6.58
C ASN A 572 -16.98 1.52 7.08
N GLY A 573 -17.10 2.72 7.52
CA GLY A 573 -16.28 3.51 8.36
C GLY A 573 -15.87 2.91 9.69
N GLU A 574 -14.65 3.23 10.02
CA GLU A 574 -14.25 3.27 11.41
C GLU A 574 -13.46 4.56 11.64
N LYS A 575 -14.05 5.39 12.44
CA LYS A 575 -13.51 6.66 12.91
C LYS A 575 -12.27 6.41 13.77
N ARG A 576 -11.18 7.02 13.43
CA ARG A 576 -10.14 7.34 14.43
C ARG A 576 -10.20 8.82 14.76
N PRO A 577 -10.11 9.17 16.03
CA PRO A 577 -10.06 10.58 16.43
C PRO A 577 -8.65 11.14 16.21
N ALA A 578 -8.64 12.37 15.77
CA ALA A 578 -7.47 13.23 15.73
C ALA A 578 -7.00 13.48 17.18
N ALA A 579 -5.70 13.39 17.39
CA ALA A 579 -5.05 13.99 18.54
C ALA A 579 -4.21 15.15 18.04
N ASP A 580 -4.60 16.32 18.48
CA ASP A 580 -3.84 17.56 18.43
C ASP A 580 -2.60 17.49 19.32
N GLN A 581 -1.58 18.22 18.89
CA GLN A 581 -0.32 18.68 19.51
C GLN A 581 0.87 17.74 19.36
#